data_f2286b920b961e71878a6381267a1315
#
_entry.id   f2286b920b961e71878a6381267a1315
#
_cell.length_a   1.000
_cell.length_b   1.000
_cell.length_c   1.000
_cell.angle_alpha   90.00
_cell.angle_beta   90.00
_cell.angle_gamma   90.00
#
_symmetry.space_group_name_H-M   'P 1'
#
loop_
_entity.id
_entity.type
_entity.pdbx_description
1 polymer ?
#
loop_
_entity_poly.entity_id
_entity_poly.type
_entity_poly.pdbx_seq_one_letter_code
_entity_poly.pdbx_strand_id
1 'polypeptide(L)'
;IPVDVDLFWTGAEICSRVQTVREAYELMRSTKHRPLYWDNYPVNDCEMYHELHMGALIGREKDLYMHCEGLISNVMEYAECSKIPLLTVADYLWNPIAYKPDASLKNAHKVILGDNAELFGYFADHLGVSCLSKYSSAFMSEKLSHIAFLESCGKKDEALACFADYNANMRKCLALISDTSVPLFEEMQKWVRKFAMCCDLLDAIYDAHNN
;
A
#
# COMPACT_ATOMS: atom_id res chain seq x y z
N ILE A 1 13.47 25.48 23.27
CA ILE A 1 13.83 24.07 23.52
C ILE A 1 15.35 24.01 23.56
N PRO A 2 15.99 23.33 24.57
CA PRO A 2 17.43 23.13 24.61
C PRO A 2 17.91 22.37 23.36
N VAL A 3 19.14 22.68 22.89
CA VAL A 3 19.67 22.12 21.62
C VAL A 3 20.05 20.64 21.68
N ASP A 4 20.14 20.11 22.88
CA ASP A 4 20.45 18.71 23.19
C ASP A 4 19.18 17.83 23.33
N VAL A 5 18.02 18.37 23.03
CA VAL A 5 16.73 17.66 23.05
C VAL A 5 16.26 17.42 21.61
N ASP A 6 15.99 16.17 21.26
CA ASP A 6 15.41 15.83 19.96
C ASP A 6 13.97 16.32 19.85
N LEU A 7 13.61 16.86 18.68
CA LEU A 7 12.28 17.34 18.39
C LEU A 7 11.54 16.41 17.46
N PHE A 8 10.57 15.65 18.01
CA PHE A 8 9.66 14.87 17.18
C PHE A 8 8.75 15.78 16.36
N TRP A 9 8.58 15.41 15.10
CA TRP A 9 7.72 16.11 14.16
C TRP A 9 7.07 15.18 13.16
N THR A 10 5.78 15.36 12.93
CA THR A 10 5.01 14.52 11.98
C THR A 10 5.07 15.05 10.54
N GLY A 11 5.71 16.20 10.31
CA GLY A 11 5.63 16.96 9.08
C GLY A 11 4.63 18.11 9.21
N ALA A 12 4.23 18.71 8.10
CA ALA A 12 3.29 19.84 8.10
C ALA A 12 1.88 19.47 8.57
N GLU A 13 1.53 18.18 8.51
CA GLU A 13 0.26 17.61 8.94
C GLU A 13 0.49 16.47 9.95
N ILE A 14 -0.54 16.06 10.67
CA ILE A 14 -0.48 14.92 11.60
C ILE A 14 -0.11 13.64 10.81
N CYS A 15 -0.80 13.40 9.70
CA CYS A 15 -0.49 12.33 8.75
C CYS A 15 0.00 12.97 7.45
N SER A 16 1.25 13.43 7.43
CA SER A 16 1.82 14.14 6.28
C SER A 16 1.91 13.24 5.05
N ARG A 17 1.22 13.65 3.99
CA ARG A 17 1.27 12.97 2.70
C ARG A 17 2.65 13.07 2.05
N VAL A 18 3.30 14.20 2.24
CA VAL A 18 4.67 14.46 1.78
C VAL A 18 5.53 14.96 2.94
N GLN A 19 6.82 14.68 2.88
CA GLN A 19 7.83 15.24 3.77
C GLN A 19 8.99 15.72 2.89
N THR A 20 9.23 17.03 2.93
CA THR A 20 10.16 17.68 2.03
C THR A 20 11.36 18.28 2.75
N VAL A 21 12.48 18.40 2.05
CA VAL A 21 13.68 19.09 2.52
C VAL A 21 13.36 20.55 2.88
N ARG A 22 12.48 21.19 2.12
CA ARG A 22 12.07 22.56 2.38
C ARG A 22 11.40 22.70 3.74
N GLU A 23 10.43 21.86 4.05
CA GLU A 23 9.71 21.87 5.32
C GLU A 23 10.64 21.59 6.50
N ALA A 24 11.54 20.59 6.37
CA ALA A 24 12.55 20.28 7.36
C ALA A 24 13.48 21.48 7.63
N TYR A 25 13.88 22.19 6.58
CA TYR A 25 14.71 23.40 6.69
C TYR A 25 13.94 24.56 7.37
N GLU A 26 12.67 24.77 7.04
CA GLU A 26 11.81 25.80 7.66
C GLU A 26 11.63 25.52 9.17
N LEU A 27 11.41 24.26 9.57
CA LEU A 27 11.38 23.86 10.98
C LEU A 27 12.72 24.14 11.66
N MET A 28 13.83 23.70 11.07
CA MET A 28 15.17 23.92 11.64
C MET A 28 15.47 25.41 11.80
N ARG A 29 15.08 26.24 10.84
CA ARG A 29 15.29 27.69 10.89
C ARG A 29 14.55 28.35 12.04
N SER A 30 13.33 27.89 12.34
CA SER A 30 12.46 28.45 13.39
C SER A 30 12.81 27.92 14.79
N THR A 31 13.12 26.63 14.90
CA THR A 31 13.32 25.93 16.19
C THR A 31 14.77 25.75 16.59
N LYS A 32 15.70 25.79 15.63
CA LYS A 32 17.14 25.43 15.76
C LYS A 32 17.35 23.91 15.90
N HIS A 33 16.33 23.08 15.64
CA HIS A 33 16.38 21.63 15.69
C HIS A 33 16.13 21.05 14.30
N ARG A 34 16.86 20.02 13.93
CA ARG A 34 16.51 19.15 12.80
C ARG A 34 15.35 18.26 13.27
N PRO A 35 14.36 17.96 12.42
CA PRO A 35 13.27 17.07 12.81
C PRO A 35 13.78 15.63 13.05
N LEU A 36 13.30 15.00 14.11
CA LEU A 36 13.22 13.55 14.22
C LEU A 36 11.79 13.18 13.81
N TYR A 37 11.62 12.61 12.62
CA TYR A 37 10.28 12.34 12.11
C TYR A 37 9.58 11.25 12.90
N TRP A 38 8.37 11.55 13.37
CA TRP A 38 7.36 10.58 13.75
C TRP A 38 6.42 10.40 12.55
N ASP A 39 6.71 9.42 11.70
CA ASP A 39 5.96 9.20 10.47
C ASP A 39 4.70 8.36 10.75
N ASN A 40 3.53 8.96 10.59
CA ASN A 40 2.24 8.30 10.78
C ASN A 40 1.88 7.43 9.55
N TYR A 41 2.79 6.52 9.19
CA TYR A 41 2.62 5.48 8.21
C TYR A 41 3.39 4.22 8.65
N PRO A 42 2.76 3.03 8.63
CA PRO A 42 1.44 2.68 8.08
C PRO A 42 0.29 2.68 9.10
N VAL A 43 0.35 3.43 10.18
CA VAL A 43 -0.73 3.45 11.20
C VAL A 43 -2.12 3.62 10.56
N ASN A 44 -3.11 2.91 11.09
CA ASN A 44 -4.50 2.95 10.63
C ASN A 44 -5.48 3.11 11.81
N ASP A 45 -5.13 3.94 12.76
CA ASP A 45 -5.98 4.27 13.91
C ASP A 45 -7.04 5.34 13.58
N CYS A 46 -7.80 5.75 14.58
CA CYS A 46 -8.82 6.80 14.50
C CYS A 46 -9.79 6.58 13.32
N GLU A 47 -9.94 7.55 12.44
CA GLU A 47 -10.85 7.48 11.30
C GLU A 47 -10.38 6.51 10.20
N MET A 48 -9.11 6.09 10.23
CA MET A 48 -8.53 5.15 9.25
C MET A 48 -8.70 3.66 9.66
N TYR A 49 -9.34 3.35 10.79
CA TYR A 49 -9.48 1.99 11.33
C TYR A 49 -10.15 0.97 10.36
N HIS A 50 -10.81 1.46 9.33
CA HIS A 50 -11.45 0.63 8.30
C HIS A 50 -10.52 0.35 7.11
N GLU A 51 -9.36 0.99 7.04
CA GLU A 51 -8.33 0.80 6.02
C GLU A 51 -7.29 -0.21 6.50
N LEU A 52 -6.58 -0.82 5.57
CA LEU A 52 -5.40 -1.63 5.83
C LEU A 52 -4.28 -1.11 4.91
N HIS A 53 -3.29 -0.48 5.51
CA HIS A 53 -2.26 0.23 4.76
C HIS A 53 -1.13 -0.74 4.36
N MET A 54 -1.28 -1.39 3.20
CA MET A 54 -0.36 -2.40 2.69
C MET A 54 0.52 -1.89 1.53
N GLY A 55 0.46 -0.59 1.23
CA GLY A 55 1.21 0.04 0.15
C GLY A 55 2.68 0.29 0.49
N ALA A 56 3.43 0.83 -0.49
CA ALA A 56 4.79 1.29 -0.26
C ALA A 56 4.81 2.67 0.41
N LEU A 57 5.90 2.96 1.12
CA LEU A 57 6.20 4.32 1.57
C LEU A 57 6.40 5.23 0.35
N ILE A 58 5.65 6.32 0.26
CA ILE A 58 5.76 7.33 -0.79
C ILE A 58 5.76 8.75 -0.20
N GLY A 59 6.12 9.73 -1.00
CA GLY A 59 6.04 11.14 -0.61
C GLY A 59 7.16 11.62 0.31
N ARG A 60 8.23 10.85 0.52
CA ARG A 60 9.43 11.27 1.26
C ARG A 60 10.52 11.61 0.28
N GLU A 61 11.02 12.87 0.33
CA GLU A 61 12.10 13.30 -0.57
C GLU A 61 13.39 12.50 -0.33
N LYS A 62 14.12 12.23 -1.42
CA LYS A 62 15.34 11.41 -1.40
C LYS A 62 16.46 12.00 -0.55
N ASP A 63 16.54 13.32 -0.49
CA ASP A 63 17.59 14.04 0.23
C ASP A 63 17.20 14.40 1.68
N LEU A 64 16.02 13.96 2.14
CA LEU A 64 15.50 14.27 3.47
C LEU A 64 16.46 13.82 4.59
N TYR A 65 17.16 12.70 4.39
CA TYR A 65 18.13 12.16 5.36
C TYR A 65 19.25 13.14 5.73
N MET A 66 19.60 14.09 4.84
CA MET A 66 20.59 15.13 5.13
C MET A 66 20.04 16.25 6.01
N HIS A 67 18.74 16.32 6.21
CA HIS A 67 18.03 17.43 6.86
C HIS A 67 17.18 17.01 8.06
N CYS A 68 17.27 15.75 8.48
CA CYS A 68 16.58 15.22 9.66
C CYS A 68 17.57 14.45 10.57
N GLU A 69 17.15 14.17 11.79
CA GLU A 69 17.91 13.30 12.71
C GLU A 69 17.59 11.83 12.48
N GLY A 70 16.40 11.54 11.95
CA GLY A 70 15.94 10.19 11.65
C GLY A 70 14.44 10.14 11.40
N LEU A 71 13.93 8.91 11.29
CA LEU A 71 12.52 8.64 11.11
C LEU A 71 12.11 7.41 11.95
N ILE A 72 11.03 7.56 12.71
CA ILE A 72 10.34 6.48 13.41
C ILE A 72 9.01 6.28 12.74
N SER A 73 8.73 5.05 12.32
CA SER A 73 7.46 4.69 11.69
C SER A 73 6.43 4.30 12.76
N ASN A 74 5.27 4.95 12.75
CA ASN A 74 4.11 4.55 13.54
C ASN A 74 3.33 3.50 12.77
N VAL A 75 3.22 2.29 13.36
CA VAL A 75 2.70 1.09 12.67
C VAL A 75 1.23 0.83 13.01
N MET A 76 0.56 -0.04 12.22
CA MET A 76 -0.77 -0.53 12.53
C MET A 76 -0.74 -1.41 13.78
N GLU A 77 -1.90 -1.58 14.45
CA GLU A 77 -2.08 -2.58 15.51
C GLU A 77 -1.92 -4.04 15.00
N TYR A 78 -2.01 -4.23 13.69
CA TYR A 78 -1.87 -5.50 12.97
C TYR A 78 -0.38 -5.75 12.67
N ALA A 79 0.30 -6.48 13.56
CA ALA A 79 1.75 -6.65 13.51
C ALA A 79 2.22 -7.38 12.25
N GLU A 80 1.52 -8.44 11.85
CA GLU A 80 1.87 -9.20 10.65
C GLU A 80 1.63 -8.40 9.38
N CYS A 81 0.49 -7.69 9.30
CA CYS A 81 0.19 -6.81 8.18
C CYS A 81 1.19 -5.66 8.07
N SER A 82 1.66 -5.12 9.19
CA SER A 82 2.63 -4.02 9.21
C SER A 82 3.99 -4.39 8.62
N LYS A 83 4.36 -5.68 8.59
CA LYS A 83 5.65 -6.13 8.04
C LYS A 83 5.85 -5.71 6.58
N ILE A 84 4.80 -5.75 5.76
CA ILE A 84 4.90 -5.40 4.33
C ILE A 84 5.27 -3.92 4.13
N PRO A 85 4.49 -2.94 4.61
CA PRO A 85 4.88 -1.53 4.48
C PRO A 85 6.17 -1.20 5.22
N LEU A 86 6.46 -1.82 6.39
CA LEU A 86 7.71 -1.61 7.12
C LEU A 86 8.95 -2.05 6.34
N LEU A 87 8.88 -3.10 5.54
CA LEU A 87 9.97 -3.47 4.64
C LEU A 87 10.26 -2.34 3.63
N THR A 88 9.23 -1.65 3.14
CA THR A 88 9.42 -0.51 2.24
C THR A 88 9.97 0.73 2.95
N VAL A 89 9.59 0.95 4.22
CA VAL A 89 10.17 1.99 5.07
C VAL A 89 11.66 1.71 5.30
N ALA A 90 12.00 0.47 5.66
CA ALA A 90 13.38 0.06 5.88
C ALA A 90 14.25 0.22 4.62
N ASP A 91 13.71 -0.13 3.45
CA ASP A 91 14.38 0.01 2.17
C ASP A 91 14.63 1.49 1.81
N TYR A 92 13.64 2.36 2.04
CA TYR A 92 13.83 3.81 1.92
C TYR A 92 14.90 4.33 2.88
N LEU A 93 14.86 3.95 4.16
CA LEU A 93 15.82 4.41 5.16
C LEU A 93 17.24 3.91 4.89
N TRP A 94 17.38 2.72 4.30
CA TRP A 94 18.68 2.15 3.94
C TRP A 94 19.35 2.93 2.80
N ASN A 95 18.59 3.26 1.74
CA ASN A 95 19.12 4.02 0.60
C ASN A 95 18.02 4.83 -0.09
N PRO A 96 17.67 6.02 0.43
CA PRO A 96 16.59 6.83 -0.13
C PRO A 96 16.82 7.25 -1.57
N ILE A 97 18.08 7.38 -2.00
CA ILE A 97 18.43 7.79 -3.38
C ILE A 97 18.08 6.69 -4.38
N ALA A 98 18.32 5.42 -4.04
CA ALA A 98 18.03 4.28 -4.91
C ALA A 98 16.60 3.74 -4.73
N TYR A 99 15.89 4.16 -3.70
CA TYR A 99 14.56 3.67 -3.37
C TYR A 99 13.56 3.86 -4.52
N LYS A 100 12.83 2.79 -4.83
CA LYS A 100 11.75 2.74 -5.82
C LYS A 100 10.54 2.06 -5.19
N PRO A 101 9.46 2.79 -4.86
CA PRO A 101 8.32 2.29 -4.11
C PRO A 101 7.75 0.97 -4.65
N ASP A 102 7.45 0.91 -5.95
CA ASP A 102 6.84 -0.27 -6.56
C ASP A 102 7.76 -1.51 -6.53
N ALA A 103 9.05 -1.32 -6.76
CA ALA A 103 10.02 -2.40 -6.70
C ALA A 103 10.22 -2.90 -5.26
N SER A 104 10.26 -1.98 -4.31
CA SER A 104 10.35 -2.28 -2.89
C SER A 104 9.13 -3.05 -2.40
N LEU A 105 7.92 -2.63 -2.79
CA LEU A 105 6.68 -3.33 -2.43
C LEU A 105 6.63 -4.75 -3.00
N LYS A 106 6.99 -4.93 -4.26
CA LYS A 106 7.09 -6.27 -4.87
C LYS A 106 8.09 -7.16 -4.14
N ASN A 107 9.22 -6.60 -3.74
CA ASN A 107 10.21 -7.33 -2.95
C ASN A 107 9.68 -7.67 -1.54
N ALA A 108 8.97 -6.75 -0.89
CA ALA A 108 8.34 -7.00 0.40
C ALA A 108 7.33 -8.17 0.33
N HIS A 109 6.48 -8.20 -0.70
CA HIS A 109 5.57 -9.32 -0.94
C HIS A 109 6.36 -10.64 -1.13
N LYS A 110 7.44 -10.62 -1.90
CA LYS A 110 8.27 -11.81 -2.14
C LYS A 110 8.95 -12.31 -0.87
N VAL A 111 9.44 -11.41 -0.03
CA VAL A 111 10.10 -11.76 1.24
C VAL A 111 9.10 -12.41 2.22
N ILE A 112 7.89 -11.90 2.29
CA ILE A 112 6.86 -12.37 3.25
C ILE A 112 6.11 -13.61 2.74
N LEU A 113 5.83 -13.69 1.44
CA LEU A 113 4.89 -14.65 0.86
C LEU A 113 5.54 -15.65 -0.13
N GLY A 114 6.82 -15.47 -0.44
CA GLY A 114 7.54 -16.38 -1.37
C GLY A 114 6.85 -16.46 -2.72
N ASP A 115 6.54 -17.67 -3.15
CA ASP A 115 5.90 -17.96 -4.44
C ASP A 115 4.46 -17.45 -4.55
N ASN A 116 3.82 -17.15 -3.42
CA ASN A 116 2.46 -16.62 -3.39
C ASN A 116 2.39 -15.08 -3.60
N ALA A 117 3.54 -14.40 -3.72
CA ALA A 117 3.62 -12.95 -3.80
C ALA A 117 2.81 -12.34 -4.96
N GLU A 118 2.88 -12.92 -6.16
CA GLU A 118 2.14 -12.41 -7.32
C GLU A 118 0.63 -12.61 -7.15
N LEU A 119 0.23 -13.77 -6.64
CA LEU A 119 -1.17 -14.07 -6.39
C LEU A 119 -1.75 -13.15 -5.30
N PHE A 120 -1.01 -12.91 -4.24
CA PHE A 120 -1.38 -11.97 -3.18
C PHE A 120 -1.55 -10.53 -3.71
N GLY A 121 -0.85 -10.17 -4.78
CA GLY A 121 -0.94 -8.86 -5.43
C GLY A 121 -2.37 -8.48 -5.84
N TYR A 122 -3.21 -9.45 -6.18
CA TYR A 122 -4.63 -9.20 -6.50
C TYR A 122 -5.42 -8.66 -5.30
N PHE A 123 -5.13 -9.13 -4.09
CA PHE A 123 -5.71 -8.59 -2.87
C PHE A 123 -5.07 -7.27 -2.46
N ALA A 124 -3.74 -7.20 -2.46
CA ALA A 124 -2.99 -6.03 -2.03
C ALA A 124 -3.31 -4.78 -2.86
N ASP A 125 -3.69 -4.94 -4.14
CA ASP A 125 -4.15 -3.85 -5.01
C ASP A 125 -5.35 -3.08 -4.43
N HIS A 126 -6.21 -3.75 -3.67
CA HIS A 126 -7.36 -3.13 -3.00
C HIS A 126 -7.02 -2.38 -1.71
N LEU A 127 -5.77 -2.46 -1.26
CA LEU A 127 -5.30 -1.93 0.02
C LEU A 127 -4.33 -0.75 -0.15
N GLY A 128 -4.42 -0.06 -1.28
CA GLY A 128 -3.55 1.07 -1.60
C GLY A 128 -4.00 2.40 -0.98
N VAL A 129 -5.24 2.49 -0.49
CA VAL A 129 -5.74 3.72 0.16
C VAL A 129 -5.07 3.91 1.52
N SER A 130 -4.55 5.09 1.76
CA SER A 130 -3.94 5.50 3.03
C SER A 130 -3.80 7.02 3.08
N CYS A 131 -3.25 7.55 4.17
CA CYS A 131 -2.88 8.97 4.24
C CYS A 131 -1.86 9.37 3.15
N LEU A 132 -1.05 8.44 2.63
CA LEU A 132 -0.07 8.71 1.57
C LEU A 132 -0.69 8.67 0.17
N SER A 133 -1.72 7.86 -0.05
CA SER A 133 -2.33 7.65 -1.36
C SER A 133 -3.84 7.46 -1.25
N LYS A 134 -4.58 8.13 -2.11
CA LYS A 134 -6.03 7.96 -2.23
C LYS A 134 -6.42 6.92 -3.29
N TYR A 135 -5.44 6.29 -3.91
CA TYR A 135 -5.67 5.33 -4.98
C TYR A 135 -5.65 3.91 -4.44
N SER A 136 -6.63 3.13 -4.81
CA SER A 136 -6.65 1.69 -4.62
C SER A 136 -7.15 1.01 -5.88
N SER A 137 -6.86 -0.29 -6.01
CA SER A 137 -7.31 -1.11 -7.13
C SER A 137 -6.89 -0.55 -8.49
N ALA A 138 -5.68 0.01 -8.59
CA ALA A 138 -5.15 0.55 -9.84
C ALA A 138 -5.00 -0.56 -10.90
N PHE A 139 -4.53 -1.74 -10.50
CA PHE A 139 -4.41 -2.90 -11.36
C PHE A 139 -5.77 -3.40 -11.85
N MET A 140 -6.77 -3.49 -10.96
CA MET A 140 -8.15 -3.84 -11.35
C MET A 140 -8.71 -2.82 -12.34
N SER A 141 -8.51 -1.52 -12.07
CA SER A 141 -8.99 -0.45 -12.96
C SER A 141 -8.36 -0.54 -14.35
N GLU A 142 -7.07 -0.84 -14.43
CA GLU A 142 -6.37 -1.06 -15.69
C GLU A 142 -6.93 -2.28 -16.45
N LYS A 143 -7.13 -3.40 -15.75
CA LYS A 143 -7.70 -4.63 -16.34
C LYS A 143 -9.11 -4.41 -16.88
N LEU A 144 -9.98 -3.79 -16.10
CA LEU A 144 -11.35 -3.50 -16.54
C LEU A 144 -11.37 -2.52 -17.72
N SER A 145 -10.49 -1.51 -17.72
CA SER A 145 -10.36 -0.58 -18.84
C SER A 145 -9.88 -1.27 -20.11
N HIS A 146 -8.94 -2.23 -19.98
CA HIS A 146 -8.46 -3.02 -21.11
C HIS A 146 -9.58 -3.92 -21.70
N ILE A 147 -10.37 -4.56 -20.84
CA ILE A 147 -11.53 -5.36 -21.24
C ILE A 147 -12.52 -4.50 -22.03
N ALA A 148 -12.91 -3.34 -21.49
CA ALA A 148 -13.80 -2.40 -22.15
C ALA A 148 -13.25 -1.91 -23.50
N PHE A 149 -11.94 -1.70 -23.60
CA PHE A 149 -11.26 -1.35 -24.85
C PHE A 149 -11.39 -2.47 -25.88
N LEU A 150 -11.14 -3.73 -25.51
CA LEU A 150 -11.30 -4.88 -26.41
C LEU A 150 -12.75 -4.99 -26.93
N GLU A 151 -13.73 -4.81 -26.08
CA GLU A 151 -15.16 -4.79 -26.46
C GLU A 151 -15.45 -3.68 -27.48
N SER A 152 -14.95 -2.47 -27.23
CA SER A 152 -15.11 -1.33 -28.15
C SER A 152 -14.49 -1.56 -29.54
N CYS A 153 -13.47 -2.43 -29.61
CA CYS A 153 -12.82 -2.87 -30.84
C CYS A 153 -13.55 -4.06 -31.52
N GLY A 154 -14.68 -4.52 -30.98
CA GLY A 154 -15.43 -5.69 -31.48
C GLY A 154 -14.78 -7.04 -31.16
N LYS A 155 -13.77 -7.07 -30.26
CA LYS A 155 -13.03 -8.28 -29.84
C LYS A 155 -13.65 -8.94 -28.62
N LYS A 156 -14.93 -9.28 -28.71
CA LYS A 156 -15.72 -9.76 -27.57
C LYS A 156 -15.12 -11.03 -26.95
N ASP A 157 -14.67 -12.00 -27.74
CA ASP A 157 -14.11 -13.25 -27.22
C ASP A 157 -12.80 -13.02 -26.46
N GLU A 158 -11.92 -12.10 -26.95
CA GLU A 158 -10.70 -11.73 -26.27
C GLU A 158 -11.01 -11.01 -24.95
N ALA A 159 -12.00 -10.14 -24.92
CA ALA A 159 -12.46 -9.42 -23.72
C ALA A 159 -12.97 -10.40 -22.66
N LEU A 160 -13.83 -11.34 -23.03
CA LEU A 160 -14.37 -12.38 -22.14
C LEU A 160 -13.27 -13.29 -21.59
N ALA A 161 -12.29 -13.69 -22.43
CA ALA A 161 -11.16 -14.49 -21.98
C ALA A 161 -10.29 -13.73 -20.96
N CYS A 162 -10.01 -12.46 -21.20
CA CYS A 162 -9.30 -11.59 -20.27
C CYS A 162 -10.04 -11.44 -18.93
N PHE A 163 -11.36 -11.27 -18.97
CA PHE A 163 -12.18 -11.13 -17.78
C PHE A 163 -12.23 -12.45 -16.97
N ALA A 164 -12.42 -13.58 -17.65
CA ALA A 164 -12.42 -14.91 -17.03
C ALA A 164 -11.09 -15.21 -16.32
N ASP A 165 -9.95 -14.91 -16.97
CA ASP A 165 -8.63 -15.08 -16.37
C ASP A 165 -8.44 -14.20 -15.12
N TYR A 166 -8.84 -12.95 -15.21
CA TYR A 166 -8.78 -12.04 -14.06
C TYR A 166 -9.61 -12.54 -12.87
N ASN A 167 -10.89 -12.91 -13.10
CA ASN A 167 -11.76 -13.45 -12.05
C ASN A 167 -11.20 -14.76 -11.46
N ALA A 168 -10.69 -15.65 -12.28
CA ALA A 168 -10.07 -16.88 -11.81
C ALA A 168 -8.89 -16.62 -10.87
N ASN A 169 -8.04 -15.63 -11.16
CA ASN A 169 -6.93 -15.26 -10.32
C ASN A 169 -7.40 -14.54 -9.02
N MET A 170 -8.44 -13.71 -9.08
CA MET A 170 -9.08 -13.14 -7.90
C MET A 170 -9.59 -14.25 -6.95
N ARG A 171 -10.26 -15.27 -7.49
CA ARG A 171 -10.75 -16.43 -6.70
C ARG A 171 -9.61 -17.28 -6.12
N LYS A 172 -8.55 -17.51 -6.87
CA LYS A 172 -7.34 -18.19 -6.35
C LYS A 172 -6.71 -17.39 -5.21
N CYS A 173 -6.62 -16.06 -5.36
CA CYS A 173 -6.12 -15.17 -4.31
C CYS A 173 -7.01 -15.25 -3.07
N LEU A 174 -8.34 -15.19 -3.23
CA LEU A 174 -9.29 -15.34 -2.13
C LEU A 174 -9.12 -16.67 -1.39
N ALA A 175 -8.95 -17.77 -2.11
CA ALA A 175 -8.68 -19.08 -1.50
C ALA A 175 -7.37 -19.08 -0.69
N LEU A 176 -6.30 -18.49 -1.22
CA LEU A 176 -5.03 -18.36 -0.53
C LEU A 176 -5.16 -17.58 0.79
N ILE A 177 -5.75 -16.38 0.75
CA ILE A 177 -5.82 -15.48 1.92
C ILE A 177 -6.91 -15.85 2.93
N SER A 178 -7.73 -16.84 2.61
CA SER A 178 -8.74 -17.41 3.52
C SER A 178 -8.15 -18.44 4.51
N ASP A 179 -6.89 -18.82 4.34
CA ASP A 179 -6.19 -19.73 5.25
C ASP A 179 -5.77 -19.02 6.54
N THR A 180 -6.61 -19.08 7.55
CA THR A 180 -6.36 -18.47 8.87
C THR A 180 -5.27 -19.16 9.70
N SER A 181 -4.67 -20.24 9.22
CA SER A 181 -3.50 -20.82 9.87
C SER A 181 -2.23 -20.00 9.65
N VAL A 182 -2.23 -19.08 8.67
CA VAL A 182 -1.17 -18.12 8.42
C VAL A 182 -1.46 -16.83 9.20
N PRO A 183 -0.60 -16.42 10.15
CA PRO A 183 -0.87 -15.27 11.01
C PRO A 183 -1.19 -13.96 10.23
N LEU A 184 -0.49 -13.71 9.14
CA LEU A 184 -0.78 -12.57 8.25
C LEU A 184 -2.23 -12.62 7.74
N PHE A 185 -2.69 -13.77 7.27
CA PHE A 185 -4.04 -13.91 6.72
C PHE A 185 -5.12 -13.90 7.81
N GLU A 186 -4.80 -14.37 9.01
CA GLU A 186 -5.68 -14.25 10.19
C GLU A 186 -5.95 -12.79 10.53
N GLU A 187 -4.90 -11.96 10.63
CA GLU A 187 -5.05 -10.53 10.96
C GLU A 187 -5.91 -9.77 9.94
N MET A 188 -5.86 -10.13 8.65
CA MET A 188 -6.55 -9.38 7.60
C MET A 188 -7.98 -9.85 7.29
N GLN A 189 -8.56 -10.80 8.03
CA GLN A 189 -9.86 -11.41 7.72
C GLN A 189 -11.02 -10.41 7.57
N LYS A 190 -10.97 -9.28 8.24
CA LYS A 190 -11.95 -8.18 8.09
C LYS A 190 -11.99 -7.66 6.65
N TRP A 191 -10.84 -7.53 5.99
CA TRP A 191 -10.70 -7.07 4.61
C TRP A 191 -10.88 -8.20 3.61
N VAL A 192 -10.49 -9.43 3.94
CA VAL A 192 -10.74 -10.62 3.12
C VAL A 192 -12.24 -10.79 2.84
N ARG A 193 -13.11 -10.53 3.82
CA ARG A 193 -14.57 -10.55 3.61
C ARG A 193 -15.04 -9.55 2.57
N LYS A 194 -14.49 -8.33 2.56
CA LYS A 194 -14.80 -7.30 1.54
C LYS A 194 -14.29 -7.73 0.17
N PHE A 195 -13.11 -8.33 0.12
CA PHE A 195 -12.53 -8.86 -1.12
C PHE A 195 -13.37 -10.01 -1.70
N ALA A 196 -13.92 -10.88 -0.86
CA ALA A 196 -14.85 -11.92 -1.29
C ALA A 196 -16.09 -11.33 -1.97
N MET A 197 -16.68 -10.26 -1.40
CA MET A 197 -17.81 -9.57 -2.02
C MET A 197 -17.42 -8.93 -3.38
N CYS A 198 -16.19 -8.44 -3.51
CA CYS A 198 -15.68 -7.94 -4.80
C CYS A 198 -15.58 -9.08 -5.83
N CYS A 199 -15.08 -10.24 -5.44
CA CYS A 199 -15.04 -11.42 -6.30
C CYS A 199 -16.44 -11.84 -6.75
N ASP A 200 -17.42 -11.86 -5.84
CA ASP A 200 -18.81 -12.22 -6.16
C ASP A 200 -19.44 -11.23 -7.15
N LEU A 201 -19.16 -9.93 -6.99
CA LEU A 201 -19.59 -8.89 -7.91
C LEU A 201 -18.99 -9.06 -9.31
N LEU A 202 -17.68 -9.33 -9.39
CA LEU A 202 -16.99 -9.52 -10.66
C LEU A 202 -17.51 -10.76 -11.40
N ASP A 203 -17.80 -11.86 -10.70
CA ASP A 203 -18.40 -13.05 -11.30
C ASP A 203 -19.81 -12.74 -11.83
N ALA A 204 -20.63 -12.01 -11.09
CA ALA A 204 -21.97 -11.62 -11.54
C ALA A 204 -21.93 -10.69 -12.78
N ILE A 205 -20.95 -9.78 -12.84
CA ILE A 205 -20.72 -8.93 -14.01
C ILE A 205 -20.29 -9.78 -15.21
N TYR A 206 -19.37 -10.72 -15.01
CA TYR A 206 -18.91 -11.63 -16.06
C TYR A 206 -20.08 -12.45 -16.64
N ASP A 207 -20.92 -13.03 -15.78
CA ASP A 207 -22.09 -13.81 -16.19
C ASP A 207 -23.09 -12.99 -16.99
N ALA A 208 -23.30 -11.72 -16.59
CA ALA A 208 -24.18 -10.79 -17.32
C ALA A 208 -23.63 -10.41 -18.71
N HIS A 209 -22.31 -10.38 -18.90
CA HIS A 209 -21.67 -10.09 -20.20
C HIS A 209 -21.63 -11.30 -21.11
N ASN A 210 -21.62 -12.50 -20.54
CA ASN A 210 -21.51 -13.77 -21.29
C ASN A 210 -22.87 -14.29 -21.78
N ASN A 211 -23.96 -13.81 -21.24
CA ASN A 211 -25.33 -14.11 -21.64
C ASN A 211 -25.89 -13.07 -22.62
#